data_e4017e216031fca24660798cf22caf1e
#
_entry.id   e4017e216031fca24660798cf22caf1e
#
_cell.length_a   1.000
_cell.length_b   1.000
_cell.length_c   1.000
_cell.angle_alpha   90.00
_cell.angle_beta   90.00
_cell.angle_gamma   90.00
#
_symmetry.space_group_name_H-M   'P 1'
#
loop_
_entity.id
_entity.type
_entity.pdbx_description
1 polymer ?
#
loop_
_entity_poly.entity_id
_entity_poly.type
_entity_poly.pdbx_seq_one_letter_code
_entity_poly.pdbx_strand_id
1 'polypeptide(L)'
;MRQTLAEIAAIDAVGPFCRVRFSAPDLAAALEPGRAVLARWPDAYLRRAWWPCAIDADAFSVLAHPAQIESLRTGDRVDVLGPVGRGFQVDVATRNLLLVAGSTSLAFTLGPLLPLADRALPEGRSVTLAFAAPNPEVAYPVSSLSPAIEVIRAMDTDLIDLLSDAIAWADQVLACGPTGFTTRLSAHIRSIRRPAPRGFFQALNPVHLPCGVGACGVCRTGSRLACVDGPVFELNESEVNERGLS
;
A
#
# COMPACT_ATOMS: atom_id res chain seq x y z
N MET A 1 -17.27 2.55 8.38
CA MET A 1 -17.37 2.43 6.91
C MET A 1 -18.52 3.28 6.43
N ARG A 2 -18.30 4.08 5.39
CA ARG A 2 -19.27 5.04 4.81
C ARG A 2 -19.33 4.82 3.30
N GLN A 3 -20.48 5.08 2.70
CA GLN A 3 -20.66 5.13 1.26
C GLN A 3 -20.89 6.57 0.84
N THR A 4 -20.18 7.03 -0.18
CA THR A 4 -20.29 8.39 -0.70
C THR A 4 -20.14 8.40 -2.22
N LEU A 5 -20.72 9.39 -2.86
CA LEU A 5 -20.42 9.74 -4.26
C LEU A 5 -19.29 10.77 -4.23
N ALA A 6 -18.07 10.29 -4.45
CA ALA A 6 -16.87 11.12 -4.53
C ALA A 6 -16.73 11.71 -5.94
N GLU A 7 -16.42 13.00 -6.03
CA GLU A 7 -16.11 13.64 -7.30
C GLU A 7 -14.64 13.46 -7.65
N ILE A 8 -14.34 13.15 -8.91
CA ILE A 8 -12.97 13.17 -9.43
C ILE A 8 -12.54 14.63 -9.61
N ALA A 9 -11.73 15.13 -8.68
CA ALA A 9 -11.24 16.50 -8.69
C ALA A 9 -10.11 16.73 -9.69
N ALA A 10 -9.26 15.71 -9.91
CA ALA A 10 -8.16 15.77 -10.87
C ALA A 10 -7.72 14.37 -11.32
N ILE A 11 -7.14 14.29 -12.51
CA ILE A 11 -6.42 13.13 -13.04
C ILE A 11 -5.09 13.62 -13.59
N ASP A 12 -4.00 13.33 -12.90
CA ASP A 12 -2.66 13.79 -13.23
C ASP A 12 -1.77 12.64 -13.67
N ALA A 13 -0.98 12.84 -14.72
CA ALA A 13 0.04 11.86 -15.12
C ALA A 13 1.23 11.88 -14.16
N VAL A 14 1.68 10.69 -13.72
CA VAL A 14 2.86 10.51 -12.87
C VAL A 14 3.72 9.39 -13.45
N GLY A 15 4.59 9.74 -14.38
CA GLY A 15 5.34 8.76 -15.19
C GLY A 15 4.40 7.83 -15.94
N PRO A 16 4.53 6.50 -15.81
CA PRO A 16 3.66 5.53 -16.48
C PRO A 16 2.29 5.36 -15.80
N PHE A 17 2.03 6.09 -14.72
CA PHE A 17 0.79 6.00 -13.93
C PHE A 17 -0.04 7.27 -14.07
N CYS A 18 -1.29 7.18 -13.60
CA CYS A 18 -2.16 8.31 -13.34
C CYS A 18 -2.47 8.38 -11.84
N ARG A 19 -2.45 9.58 -11.29
CA ARG A 19 -2.96 9.88 -9.96
C ARG A 19 -4.37 10.42 -10.11
N VAL A 20 -5.35 9.70 -9.56
CA VAL A 20 -6.75 10.12 -9.56
C VAL A 20 -7.09 10.67 -8.18
N ARG A 21 -7.45 11.96 -8.10
CA ARG A 21 -7.82 12.65 -6.87
C ARG A 21 -9.34 12.67 -6.71
N PHE A 22 -9.82 12.25 -5.54
CA PHE A 22 -11.24 12.22 -5.17
C PHE A 22 -11.50 13.25 -4.07
N SER A 23 -12.46 14.13 -4.30
CA SER A 23 -13.01 15.00 -3.26
C SER A 23 -14.04 14.22 -2.45
N ALA A 24 -13.71 13.95 -1.20
CA ALA A 24 -14.54 13.17 -0.27
C ALA A 24 -14.12 13.44 1.20
N PRO A 25 -14.43 14.63 1.78
CA PRO A 25 -13.92 15.08 3.07
C PRO A 25 -14.16 14.08 4.20
N ASP A 26 -15.41 13.60 4.34
CA ASP A 26 -15.78 12.66 5.41
C ASP A 26 -15.06 11.32 5.32
N LEU A 27 -14.73 10.88 4.10
CA LEU A 27 -13.99 9.64 3.89
C LEU A 27 -12.50 9.88 4.11
N ALA A 28 -11.95 10.96 3.57
CA ALA A 28 -10.55 11.34 3.70
C ALA A 28 -10.13 11.47 5.17
N ALA A 29 -10.94 12.15 6.00
CA ALA A 29 -10.71 12.30 7.43
C ALA A 29 -10.67 10.95 8.21
N ALA A 30 -11.29 9.89 7.67
CA ALA A 30 -11.30 8.55 8.28
C ALA A 30 -10.26 7.59 7.68
N LEU A 31 -9.56 8.00 6.62
CA LEU A 31 -8.56 7.17 5.96
C LEU A 31 -7.23 7.18 6.71
N GLU A 32 -6.63 6.00 6.73
CA GLU A 32 -5.27 5.77 7.24
C GLU A 32 -4.45 5.03 6.18
N PRO A 33 -3.12 5.20 6.13
CA PRO A 33 -2.27 4.48 5.19
C PRO A 33 -2.46 2.97 5.28
N GLY A 34 -2.63 2.31 4.13
CA GLY A 34 -2.88 0.87 4.06
C GLY A 34 -4.35 0.44 4.16
N ARG A 35 -5.28 1.33 4.56
CA ARG A 35 -6.72 1.04 4.47
C ARG A 35 -7.20 1.20 3.02
N ALA A 36 -8.09 0.33 2.61
CA ALA A 36 -8.65 0.36 1.26
C ALA A 36 -9.92 1.21 1.15
N VAL A 37 -10.21 1.66 -0.06
CA VAL A 37 -11.53 2.09 -0.50
C VAL A 37 -12.03 1.15 -1.59
N LEU A 38 -13.33 0.90 -1.65
CA LEU A 38 -13.97 0.13 -2.72
C LEU A 38 -14.68 1.11 -3.64
N ALA A 39 -14.13 1.35 -4.81
CA ALA A 39 -14.69 2.27 -5.80
C ALA A 39 -15.36 1.52 -6.95
N ARG A 40 -16.51 2.03 -7.39
CA ARG A 40 -17.25 1.55 -8.55
C ARG A 40 -17.34 2.66 -9.58
N TRP A 41 -16.66 2.45 -10.70
CA TRP A 41 -16.74 3.36 -11.84
C TRP A 41 -18.14 3.39 -12.43
N PRO A 42 -18.54 4.47 -13.14
CA PRO A 42 -19.90 4.60 -13.69
C PRO A 42 -20.34 3.46 -14.60
N ASP A 43 -19.40 2.86 -15.33
CA ASP A 43 -19.59 1.76 -16.27
C ASP A 43 -19.30 0.36 -15.68
N ALA A 44 -18.94 0.28 -14.40
CA ALA A 44 -18.57 -0.97 -13.73
C ALA A 44 -19.73 -1.55 -12.91
N TYR A 45 -19.92 -2.87 -12.96
CA TYR A 45 -20.91 -3.58 -12.13
C TYR A 45 -20.41 -3.77 -10.70
N LEU A 46 -19.10 -3.98 -10.51
CA LEU A 46 -18.50 -4.34 -9.22
C LEU A 46 -17.56 -3.24 -8.74
N ARG A 47 -17.51 -3.07 -7.41
CA ARG A 47 -16.47 -2.26 -6.78
C ARG A 47 -15.13 -2.98 -6.84
N ARG A 48 -14.06 -2.20 -7.03
CA ARG A 48 -12.68 -2.65 -6.93
C ARG A 48 -12.01 -2.02 -5.73
N ALA A 49 -11.12 -2.74 -5.08
CA ALA A 49 -10.32 -2.21 -3.98
C ALA A 49 -9.20 -1.33 -4.54
N TRP A 50 -9.04 -0.15 -3.93
CA TRP A 50 -7.97 0.80 -4.19
C TRP A 50 -7.36 1.25 -2.88
N TRP A 51 -6.07 1.45 -2.88
CA TRP A 51 -5.35 1.96 -1.72
C TRP A 51 -4.90 3.39 -1.99
N PRO A 52 -5.24 4.34 -1.11
CA PRO A 52 -4.80 5.73 -1.25
C PRO A 52 -3.29 5.84 -1.33
N CYS A 53 -2.81 6.66 -2.28
CA CYS A 53 -1.41 7.05 -2.44
C CYS A 53 -1.12 8.46 -1.90
N ALA A 54 -2.17 9.23 -1.60
CA ALA A 54 -2.12 10.48 -0.86
C ALA A 54 -3.44 10.64 -0.08
N ILE A 55 -3.37 11.24 1.11
CA ILE A 55 -4.52 11.49 1.99
C ILE A 55 -4.38 12.90 2.51
N ASP A 56 -5.28 13.77 2.09
CA ASP A 56 -5.39 15.16 2.53
C ASP A 56 -6.58 15.33 3.48
N ALA A 57 -6.82 16.56 3.96
CA ALA A 57 -7.92 16.84 4.88
C ALA A 57 -9.32 16.62 4.25
N ASP A 58 -9.46 16.89 2.95
CA ASP A 58 -10.73 16.91 2.21
C ASP A 58 -10.77 15.95 1.02
N ALA A 59 -9.64 15.28 0.73
CA ALA A 59 -9.48 14.46 -0.47
C ALA A 59 -8.51 13.29 -0.24
N PHE A 60 -8.60 12.31 -1.10
CA PHE A 60 -7.57 11.27 -1.22
C PHE A 60 -7.27 11.01 -2.70
N SER A 61 -6.11 10.46 -2.96
CA SER A 61 -5.73 10.07 -4.32
C SER A 61 -5.36 8.60 -4.39
N VAL A 62 -5.55 7.98 -5.55
CA VAL A 62 -5.08 6.63 -5.84
C VAL A 62 -4.15 6.64 -7.04
N LEU A 63 -3.19 5.72 -7.08
CA LEU A 63 -2.42 5.44 -8.28
C LEU A 63 -3.15 4.40 -9.12
N ALA A 64 -3.24 4.63 -10.42
CA ALA A 64 -3.83 3.74 -11.39
C ALA A 64 -2.95 3.61 -12.62
N HIS A 65 -3.04 2.49 -13.31
CA HIS A 65 -2.54 2.38 -14.67
C HIS A 65 -3.52 3.08 -15.63
N PRO A 66 -3.07 3.80 -16.67
CA PRO A 66 -3.97 4.50 -17.60
C PRO A 66 -5.14 3.66 -18.10
N ALA A 67 -4.89 2.40 -18.49
CA ALA A 67 -5.92 1.47 -18.94
C ALA A 67 -7.04 1.16 -17.90
N GLN A 68 -6.79 1.41 -16.62
CA GLN A 68 -7.78 1.16 -15.56
C GLN A 68 -8.77 2.31 -15.38
N ILE A 69 -8.46 3.46 -15.96
CA ILE A 69 -9.21 4.72 -15.79
C ILE A 69 -9.60 5.38 -17.11
N GLU A 70 -9.54 4.67 -18.24
CA GLU A 70 -9.84 5.21 -19.57
C GLU A 70 -11.22 5.86 -19.68
N SER A 71 -12.21 5.32 -18.96
CA SER A 71 -13.58 5.84 -18.93
C SER A 71 -13.78 7.01 -17.98
N LEU A 72 -12.80 7.33 -17.12
CA LEU A 72 -12.95 8.38 -16.10
C LEU A 72 -12.55 9.76 -16.61
N ARG A 73 -13.27 10.77 -16.15
CA ARG A 73 -13.00 12.18 -16.43
C ARG A 73 -13.07 13.00 -15.13
N THR A 74 -12.36 14.11 -15.08
CA THR A 74 -12.55 15.13 -14.03
C THR A 74 -14.01 15.60 -14.02
N GLY A 75 -14.59 15.69 -12.85
CA GLY A 75 -16.00 16.00 -12.62
C GLY A 75 -16.92 14.78 -12.53
N ASP A 76 -16.44 13.58 -12.92
CA ASP A 76 -17.23 12.35 -12.75
C ASP A 76 -17.48 12.06 -11.26
N ARG A 77 -18.64 11.46 -10.99
CA ARG A 77 -18.97 10.97 -9.65
C ARG A 77 -18.84 9.46 -9.57
N VAL A 78 -18.09 9.03 -8.59
CA VAL A 78 -17.75 7.62 -8.34
C VAL A 78 -18.37 7.17 -7.02
N ASP A 79 -19.04 6.04 -7.03
CA ASP A 79 -19.55 5.40 -5.82
C ASP A 79 -18.38 4.75 -5.05
N VAL A 80 -18.04 5.33 -3.90
CA VAL A 80 -16.93 4.90 -3.04
C VAL A 80 -17.44 4.45 -1.68
N LEU A 81 -16.99 3.28 -1.26
CA LEU A 81 -17.27 2.68 0.04
C LEU A 81 -15.96 2.54 0.81
N GLY A 82 -15.90 3.05 2.03
CA GLY A 82 -14.69 2.96 2.86
C GLY A 82 -14.80 3.67 4.21
N PRO A 83 -13.70 3.77 4.94
CA PRO A 83 -12.48 2.98 4.78
C PRO A 83 -12.72 1.50 5.12
N VAL A 84 -11.97 0.60 4.46
CA VAL A 84 -12.08 -0.85 4.62
C VAL A 84 -10.79 -1.40 5.21
N GLY A 85 -10.93 -2.27 6.19
CA GLY A 85 -9.82 -2.98 6.83
C GLY A 85 -9.03 -2.12 7.82
N ARG A 86 -7.84 -2.61 8.16
CA ARG A 86 -6.87 -1.97 9.06
C ARG A 86 -5.66 -1.49 8.27
N GLY A 87 -5.16 -0.33 8.65
CA GLY A 87 -3.95 0.27 8.06
C GLY A 87 -2.67 -0.13 8.78
N PHE A 88 -1.57 0.41 8.28
CA PHE A 88 -0.26 0.29 8.91
C PHE A 88 -0.22 1.02 10.26
N GLN A 89 0.49 0.44 11.20
CA GLN A 89 0.76 1.03 12.51
C GLN A 89 2.24 1.37 12.60
N VAL A 90 2.57 2.67 12.60
CA VAL A 90 3.94 3.14 12.82
C VAL A 90 4.13 3.37 14.31
N ASP A 91 5.11 2.69 14.91
CA ASP A 91 5.44 2.87 16.32
C ASP A 91 5.96 4.30 16.55
N VAL A 92 5.58 4.90 17.68
CA VAL A 92 6.01 6.25 18.06
C VAL A 92 7.52 6.35 18.27
N ALA A 93 8.16 5.25 18.64
CA ALA A 93 9.60 5.16 18.81
C ALA A 93 10.39 5.01 17.51
N THR A 94 9.72 4.67 16.38
CA THR A 94 10.35 4.50 15.07
C THR A 94 11.01 5.81 14.63
N ARG A 95 12.30 5.75 14.32
CA ARG A 95 13.07 6.85 13.73
C ARG A 95 13.43 6.56 12.28
N ASN A 96 13.77 5.32 12.01
CA ASN A 96 14.24 4.82 10.72
C ASN A 96 13.17 3.90 10.12
N LEU A 97 12.50 4.37 9.09
CA LEU A 97 11.39 3.66 8.46
C LEU A 97 11.80 3.13 7.08
N LEU A 98 11.76 1.82 6.90
CA LEU A 98 11.95 1.17 5.60
C LEU A 98 10.59 0.80 5.01
N LEU A 99 10.28 1.37 3.85
CA LEU A 99 9.09 1.09 3.04
C LEU A 99 9.48 0.23 1.85
N VAL A 100 8.82 -0.92 1.64
CA VAL A 100 9.21 -1.87 0.58
C VAL A 100 8.03 -2.24 -0.29
N ALA A 101 8.09 -1.89 -1.59
CA ALA A 101 7.06 -2.23 -2.57
C ALA A 101 7.53 -3.37 -3.50
N GLY A 102 6.80 -4.48 -3.52
CA GLY A 102 7.00 -5.55 -4.49
C GLY A 102 6.36 -5.22 -5.85
N SER A 103 6.79 -5.88 -6.90
CA SER A 103 6.72 -5.39 -8.28
C SER A 103 5.52 -5.76 -9.14
N THR A 104 4.61 -6.59 -8.71
CA THR A 104 3.56 -7.12 -9.60
C THR A 104 2.64 -6.04 -10.20
N SER A 105 2.45 -4.93 -9.51
CA SER A 105 1.82 -3.71 -10.00
C SER A 105 2.18 -2.58 -9.06
N LEU A 106 3.13 -1.75 -9.45
CA LEU A 106 3.60 -0.64 -8.61
C LEU A 106 2.47 0.31 -8.18
N ALA A 107 1.44 0.49 -9.00
CA ALA A 107 0.28 1.29 -8.60
C ALA A 107 -0.38 0.77 -7.31
N PHE A 108 -0.51 -0.56 -7.17
CA PHE A 108 -1.13 -1.19 -6.00
C PHE A 108 -0.16 -1.46 -4.85
N THR A 109 1.13 -1.59 -5.12
CA THR A 109 2.11 -1.93 -4.08
C THR A 109 2.82 -0.70 -3.52
N LEU A 110 3.09 0.29 -4.36
CA LEU A 110 3.72 1.54 -3.94
C LEU A 110 2.70 2.53 -3.36
N GLY A 111 1.50 2.64 -3.99
CA GLY A 111 0.45 3.57 -3.59
C GLY A 111 0.20 3.61 -2.07
N PRO A 112 -0.09 2.47 -1.40
CA PRO A 112 -0.38 2.47 0.02
C PRO A 112 0.81 2.83 0.93
N LEU A 113 2.04 2.88 0.42
CA LEU A 113 3.25 3.23 1.17
C LEU A 113 3.58 4.73 1.10
N LEU A 114 3.18 5.43 0.04
CA LEU A 114 3.48 6.86 -0.13
C LEU A 114 2.93 7.73 1.01
N PRO A 115 1.68 7.56 1.49
CA PRO A 115 1.17 8.36 2.60
C PRO A 115 1.92 8.14 3.92
N LEU A 116 2.62 7.00 4.06
CA LEU A 116 3.47 6.75 5.23
C LEU A 116 4.72 7.62 5.19
N ALA A 117 5.35 7.76 4.02
CA ALA A 117 6.49 8.66 3.84
C ALA A 117 6.08 10.11 4.07
N ASP A 118 4.94 10.54 3.49
CA ASP A 118 4.41 11.90 3.64
C ASP A 118 4.12 12.28 5.10
N ARG A 119 3.72 11.30 5.94
CA ARG A 119 3.49 11.51 7.38
C ARG A 119 4.79 11.43 8.18
N ALA A 120 5.70 10.53 7.83
CA ALA A 120 6.91 10.27 8.60
C ALA A 120 7.93 11.42 8.52
N LEU A 121 8.10 12.02 7.34
CA LEU A 121 9.07 13.09 7.13
C LEU A 121 8.84 14.34 8.00
N PRO A 122 7.61 14.92 8.09
CA PRO A 122 7.34 16.05 8.98
C PRO A 122 7.52 15.72 10.46
N GLU A 123 7.40 14.43 10.84
CA GLU A 123 7.64 13.97 12.21
C GLU A 123 9.14 13.76 12.52
N GLY A 124 10.03 14.10 11.58
CA GLY A 124 11.48 13.98 11.74
C GLY A 124 12.02 12.57 11.63
N ARG A 125 11.29 11.65 11.00
CA ARG A 125 11.75 10.29 10.72
C ARG A 125 12.56 10.24 9.44
N SER A 126 13.57 9.38 9.40
CA SER A 126 14.30 9.03 8.18
C SER A 126 13.50 7.96 7.42
N VAL A 127 13.34 8.13 6.12
CA VAL A 127 12.56 7.21 5.27
C VAL A 127 13.42 6.71 4.12
N THR A 128 13.55 5.39 4.03
CA THR A 128 14.08 4.70 2.84
C THR A 128 12.92 4.00 2.14
N LEU A 129 12.73 4.28 0.86
CA LEU A 129 11.71 3.65 0.01
C LEU A 129 12.38 2.73 -1.01
N ALA A 130 12.11 1.44 -0.88
CA ALA A 130 12.62 0.42 -1.78
C ALA A 130 11.51 -0.13 -2.68
N PHE A 131 11.74 -0.17 -3.99
CA PHE A 131 10.79 -0.78 -4.91
C PHE A 131 11.49 -1.46 -6.09
N ALA A 132 10.83 -2.50 -6.60
CA ALA A 132 11.25 -3.19 -7.79
C ALA A 132 10.42 -2.75 -8.98
N ALA A 133 11.06 -2.61 -10.14
CA ALA A 133 10.40 -2.39 -11.41
C ALA A 133 11.08 -3.24 -12.48
N PRO A 134 10.32 -3.96 -13.36
CA PRO A 134 10.89 -4.83 -14.37
C PRO A 134 11.75 -4.08 -15.40
N ASN A 135 11.48 -2.80 -15.59
CA ASN A 135 12.29 -1.91 -16.40
C ASN A 135 12.07 -0.44 -15.97
N PRO A 136 12.96 0.51 -16.35
CA PRO A 136 12.84 1.93 -16.00
C PRO A 136 11.55 2.60 -16.52
N GLU A 137 10.99 2.13 -17.63
CA GLU A 137 9.82 2.77 -18.28
C GLU A 137 8.54 2.57 -17.47
N VAL A 138 8.45 1.49 -16.71
CA VAL A 138 7.30 1.20 -15.83
C VAL A 138 7.60 1.51 -14.37
N ALA A 139 8.78 2.09 -14.08
CA ALA A 139 9.15 2.52 -12.74
C ALA A 139 8.43 3.80 -12.33
N TYR A 140 8.11 3.91 -11.06
CA TYR A 140 7.61 5.17 -10.49
C TYR A 140 8.73 6.24 -10.56
N PRO A 141 8.44 7.47 -11.03
CA PRO A 141 9.45 8.51 -11.19
C PRO A 141 9.92 9.01 -9.81
N VAL A 142 11.21 8.85 -9.54
CA VAL A 142 11.83 9.30 -8.27
C VAL A 142 11.70 10.82 -8.09
N SER A 143 11.68 11.58 -9.19
CA SER A 143 11.47 13.04 -9.17
C SER A 143 10.10 13.46 -8.62
N SER A 144 9.14 12.53 -8.50
CA SER A 144 7.82 12.77 -7.90
C SER A 144 7.81 12.50 -6.37
N LEU A 145 8.93 12.04 -5.81
CA LEU A 145 9.11 11.82 -4.38
C LEU A 145 9.77 13.04 -3.73
N SER A 146 9.58 13.19 -2.41
CA SER A 146 10.37 14.16 -1.64
C SER A 146 11.87 13.85 -1.74
N PRO A 147 12.75 14.85 -1.97
CA PRO A 147 14.18 14.64 -1.99
C PRO A 147 14.77 14.15 -0.64
N ALA A 148 13.99 14.21 0.43
CA ALA A 148 14.37 13.68 1.74
C ALA A 148 14.18 12.16 1.86
N ILE A 149 13.60 11.50 0.86
CA ILE A 149 13.44 10.05 0.82
C ILE A 149 14.65 9.43 0.13
N GLU A 150 15.34 8.54 0.84
CA GLU A 150 16.33 7.66 0.21
C GLU A 150 15.62 6.60 -0.63
N VAL A 151 16.08 6.37 -1.87
CA VAL A 151 15.41 5.45 -2.79
C VAL A 151 16.33 4.32 -3.23
N ILE A 152 15.91 3.09 -2.97
CA ILE A 152 16.52 1.86 -3.49
C ILE A 152 15.64 1.32 -4.61
N ARG A 153 16.22 1.20 -5.82
CA ARG A 153 15.52 0.60 -6.98
C ARG A 153 16.26 -0.63 -7.47
N ALA A 154 15.51 -1.69 -7.74
CA ALA A 154 16.07 -2.93 -8.26
C ALA A 154 15.15 -3.58 -9.30
N MET A 155 15.64 -4.59 -9.97
CA MET A 155 14.83 -5.58 -10.69
C MET A 155 14.14 -6.50 -9.70
N ASP A 156 13.02 -7.08 -10.09
CA ASP A 156 12.14 -7.87 -9.20
C ASP A 156 12.83 -8.91 -8.33
N THR A 157 13.77 -9.63 -8.90
CA THR A 157 14.45 -10.75 -8.22
C THR A 157 15.54 -10.29 -7.26
N ASP A 158 16.08 -9.08 -7.47
CA ASP A 158 17.28 -8.62 -6.77
C ASP A 158 16.95 -7.69 -5.59
N LEU A 159 15.70 -7.16 -5.52
CA LEU A 159 15.33 -6.18 -4.50
C LEU A 159 15.60 -6.67 -3.08
N ILE A 160 15.14 -7.86 -2.73
CA ILE A 160 15.24 -8.38 -1.35
C ILE A 160 16.69 -8.52 -0.93
N ASP A 161 17.55 -8.98 -1.82
CA ASP A 161 18.98 -9.20 -1.54
C ASP A 161 19.74 -7.89 -1.30
N LEU A 162 19.27 -6.79 -1.90
CA LEU A 162 19.82 -5.44 -1.70
C LEU A 162 19.38 -4.79 -0.39
N LEU A 163 18.43 -5.37 0.35
CA LEU A 163 17.83 -4.73 1.54
C LEU A 163 18.55 -5.04 2.85
N SER A 164 19.62 -5.85 2.85
CA SER A 164 20.25 -6.30 4.10
C SER A 164 20.67 -5.15 5.01
N ASP A 165 21.37 -4.15 4.47
CA ASP A 165 21.82 -3.00 5.24
C ASP A 165 20.64 -2.10 5.66
N ALA A 166 19.67 -1.89 4.77
CA ALA A 166 18.47 -1.12 5.07
C ALA A 166 17.60 -1.79 6.16
N ILE A 167 17.49 -3.12 6.16
CA ILE A 167 16.79 -3.88 7.21
C ILE A 167 17.55 -3.77 8.55
N ALA A 168 18.88 -3.86 8.52
CA ALA A 168 19.71 -3.70 9.72
C ALA A 168 19.60 -2.28 10.30
N TRP A 169 19.47 -1.27 9.46
CA TRP A 169 19.33 0.13 9.85
C TRP A 169 17.92 0.48 10.35
N ALA A 170 16.87 -0.14 9.81
CA ALA A 170 15.49 0.22 10.10
C ALA A 170 15.07 -0.12 11.54
N ASP A 171 14.25 0.72 12.14
CA ASP A 171 13.50 0.42 13.37
C ASP A 171 12.18 -0.30 13.05
N GLN A 172 11.64 -0.07 11.85
CA GLN A 172 10.41 -0.72 11.38
C GLN A 172 10.43 -0.89 9.87
N VAL A 173 9.90 -2.01 9.39
CA VAL A 173 9.77 -2.35 7.96
C VAL A 173 8.29 -2.50 7.63
N LEU A 174 7.80 -1.69 6.69
CA LEU A 174 6.43 -1.75 6.19
C LEU A 174 6.47 -2.09 4.70
N ALA A 175 5.81 -3.17 4.32
CA ALA A 175 5.87 -3.66 2.95
C ALA A 175 4.49 -3.80 2.31
N CYS A 176 4.46 -3.67 0.99
CA CYS A 176 3.29 -4.00 0.20
C CYS A 176 3.70 -4.84 -1.01
N GLY A 177 3.04 -5.97 -1.21
CA GLY A 177 3.35 -6.86 -2.33
C GLY A 177 2.58 -8.17 -2.27
N PRO A 178 2.71 -9.01 -3.31
CA PRO A 178 2.08 -10.33 -3.31
C PRO A 178 2.63 -11.23 -2.20
N THR A 179 1.85 -12.22 -1.80
CA THR A 179 2.19 -13.13 -0.68
C THR A 179 3.58 -13.75 -0.83
N GLY A 180 3.95 -14.22 -2.03
CA GLY A 180 5.28 -14.80 -2.26
C GLY A 180 6.42 -13.81 -2.00
N PHE A 181 6.26 -12.54 -2.35
CA PHE A 181 7.23 -11.49 -2.07
C PHE A 181 7.32 -11.21 -0.57
N THR A 182 6.20 -10.98 0.10
CA THR A 182 6.18 -10.65 1.54
C THR A 182 6.68 -11.81 2.39
N THR A 183 6.45 -13.06 1.98
CA THR A 183 7.00 -14.26 2.64
C THR A 183 8.53 -14.33 2.51
N ARG A 184 9.08 -14.11 1.31
CA ARG A 184 10.55 -14.08 1.10
C ARG A 184 11.18 -12.94 1.89
N LEU A 185 10.59 -11.75 1.84
CA LEU A 185 11.07 -10.59 2.62
C LEU A 185 11.04 -10.88 4.13
N SER A 186 9.99 -11.51 4.64
CA SER A 186 9.91 -11.94 6.04
C SER A 186 11.03 -12.92 6.41
N ALA A 187 11.32 -13.89 5.55
CA ALA A 187 12.43 -14.83 5.77
C ALA A 187 13.79 -14.12 5.78
N HIS A 188 14.00 -13.16 4.88
CA HIS A 188 15.22 -12.38 4.82
C HIS A 188 15.40 -11.48 6.05
N ILE A 189 14.32 -10.79 6.50
CA ILE A 189 14.34 -10.02 7.76
C ILE A 189 14.76 -10.90 8.93
N ARG A 190 14.21 -12.11 9.06
CA ARG A 190 14.60 -13.05 10.14
C ARG A 190 16.04 -13.54 10.07
N SER A 191 16.66 -13.56 8.90
CA SER A 191 18.08 -13.92 8.80
C SER A 191 18.99 -12.82 9.35
N ILE A 192 18.54 -11.55 9.31
CA ILE A 192 19.29 -10.36 9.74
C ILE A 192 18.98 -9.99 11.19
N ARG A 193 17.67 -10.02 11.55
CA ARG A 193 17.15 -9.59 12.86
C ARG A 193 16.57 -10.79 13.62
N ARG A 194 17.28 -11.27 14.66
CA ARG A 194 16.84 -12.36 15.54
C ARG A 194 17.06 -12.02 17.01
N PRO A 195 16.01 -11.93 17.83
CA PRO A 195 14.59 -11.88 17.43
C PRO A 195 14.24 -10.52 16.82
N ALA A 196 13.31 -10.50 15.85
CA ALA A 196 12.70 -9.26 15.41
C ALA A 196 11.70 -8.79 16.48
N PRO A 197 11.72 -7.49 16.88
CA PRO A 197 10.72 -6.97 17.81
C PRO A 197 9.29 -7.12 17.27
N ARG A 198 8.33 -7.22 18.18
CA ARG A 198 6.91 -7.19 17.78
C ARG A 198 6.59 -5.89 17.06
N GLY A 199 5.80 -5.94 15.99
CA GLY A 199 5.47 -4.77 15.17
C GLY A 199 6.58 -4.33 14.21
N PHE A 200 7.76 -4.95 14.26
CA PHE A 200 8.90 -4.59 13.39
C PHE A 200 8.55 -4.74 11.90
N PHE A 201 7.83 -5.81 11.55
CA PHE A 201 7.46 -6.05 10.16
C PHE A 201 5.96 -6.17 9.99
N GLN A 202 5.39 -5.29 9.16
CA GLN A 202 4.00 -5.34 8.72
C GLN A 202 3.96 -5.40 7.20
N ALA A 203 3.02 -6.18 6.67
CA ALA A 203 2.86 -6.29 5.23
C ALA A 203 1.38 -6.17 4.82
N LEU A 204 1.16 -5.44 3.74
CA LEU A 204 -0.09 -5.38 3.01
C LEU A 204 0.03 -6.29 1.78
N ASN A 205 -0.87 -7.28 1.70
CA ASN A 205 -1.07 -8.05 0.48
C ASN A 205 -2.28 -7.49 -0.25
N PRO A 206 -2.13 -6.90 -1.45
CA PRO A 206 -3.25 -6.43 -2.25
C PRO A 206 -4.12 -7.63 -2.67
N VAL A 207 -5.24 -7.80 -1.99
CA VAL A 207 -6.20 -8.89 -2.25
C VAL A 207 -7.53 -8.34 -2.74
N HIS A 208 -8.30 -9.18 -3.39
CA HIS A 208 -9.65 -8.82 -3.81
C HIS A 208 -10.59 -8.69 -2.59
N LEU A 209 -11.26 -7.54 -2.47
CA LEU A 209 -12.16 -7.20 -1.34
C LEU A 209 -13.60 -6.97 -1.82
N PRO A 210 -14.37 -8.02 -2.24
CA PRO A 210 -15.64 -7.81 -2.93
C PRO A 210 -16.70 -7.14 -2.07
N CYS A 211 -16.87 -7.54 -0.81
CA CYS A 211 -17.90 -7.00 0.07
C CYS A 211 -17.38 -5.93 1.06
N GLY A 212 -16.11 -5.96 1.45
CA GLY A 212 -15.50 -5.04 2.41
C GLY A 212 -15.96 -5.15 3.86
N VAL A 213 -16.86 -6.09 4.19
CA VAL A 213 -17.56 -6.20 5.49
C VAL A 213 -17.46 -7.58 6.16
N GLY A 214 -16.62 -8.47 5.64
CA GLY A 214 -16.45 -9.82 6.19
C GLY A 214 -17.54 -10.82 5.81
N ALA A 215 -18.56 -10.43 5.03
CA ALA A 215 -19.72 -11.27 4.77
C ALA A 215 -19.47 -12.39 3.73
N CYS A 216 -18.68 -12.13 2.68
CA CYS A 216 -18.52 -13.10 1.58
C CYS A 216 -17.40 -14.12 1.78
N GLY A 217 -16.47 -13.90 2.72
CA GLY A 217 -15.34 -14.80 2.97
C GLY A 217 -14.26 -14.88 1.90
N VAL A 218 -14.40 -14.17 0.75
CA VAL A 218 -13.48 -14.25 -0.40
C VAL A 218 -12.07 -13.74 -0.08
N CYS A 219 -11.96 -12.71 0.76
CA CYS A 219 -10.68 -12.11 1.14
C CYS A 219 -9.98 -12.83 2.31
N ARG A 220 -10.22 -14.13 2.46
CA ARG A 220 -9.62 -14.93 3.55
C ARG A 220 -8.12 -15.08 3.35
N THR A 221 -7.37 -14.84 4.43
CA THR A 221 -5.93 -15.04 4.53
C THR A 221 -5.67 -15.85 5.79
N GLY A 222 -5.43 -17.15 5.66
CA GLY A 222 -5.45 -18.08 6.81
C GLY A 222 -6.82 -18.07 7.51
N SER A 223 -6.83 -17.87 8.80
CA SER A 223 -8.06 -17.75 9.63
C SER A 223 -8.70 -16.36 9.61
N ARG A 224 -8.07 -15.35 9.00
CA ARG A 224 -8.45 -13.94 9.06
C ARG A 224 -9.10 -13.46 7.75
N LEU A 225 -9.88 -12.39 7.82
CA LEU A 225 -10.48 -11.71 6.67
C LEU A 225 -9.78 -10.39 6.42
N ALA A 226 -9.15 -10.21 5.24
CA ALA A 226 -8.40 -8.99 4.93
C ALA A 226 -9.23 -7.71 5.02
N CYS A 227 -10.53 -7.76 4.72
CA CYS A 227 -11.40 -6.58 4.82
C CYS A 227 -11.80 -6.21 6.26
N VAL A 228 -11.52 -7.06 7.27
CA VAL A 228 -11.86 -6.84 8.67
C VAL A 228 -10.60 -6.80 9.54
N ASP A 229 -9.76 -7.82 9.41
CA ASP A 229 -8.57 -8.03 10.25
C ASP A 229 -7.29 -7.47 9.64
N GLY A 230 -7.28 -7.24 8.31
CA GLY A 230 -6.22 -6.68 7.49
C GLY A 230 -6.70 -5.49 6.66
N PRO A 231 -6.19 -5.26 5.45
CA PRO A 231 -5.24 -6.05 4.66
C PRO A 231 -3.78 -5.98 5.12
N VAL A 232 -3.47 -5.10 6.07
CA VAL A 232 -2.16 -5.03 6.70
C VAL A 232 -2.10 -6.02 7.85
N PHE A 233 -1.10 -6.88 7.84
CA PHE A 233 -0.87 -7.87 8.89
C PHE A 233 0.56 -7.77 9.40
N GLU A 234 0.72 -7.93 10.70
CA GLU A 234 2.03 -8.19 11.31
C GLU A 234 2.45 -9.61 10.96
N LEU A 235 3.63 -9.79 10.39
CA LEU A 235 4.13 -11.11 9.98
C LEU A 235 5.04 -11.70 11.06
N ASN A 236 4.43 -12.46 11.99
CA ASN A 236 5.10 -13.25 13.01
C ASN A 236 5.43 -14.65 12.51
N GLU A 237 6.33 -15.39 13.22
CA GLU A 237 6.80 -16.72 12.82
C GLU A 237 5.68 -17.75 12.62
N SER A 238 4.61 -17.71 13.41
CA SER A 238 3.49 -18.62 13.32
C SER A 238 2.62 -18.42 12.07
N GLU A 239 2.51 -17.20 11.55
CA GLU A 239 1.63 -16.87 10.43
C GLU A 239 2.26 -17.17 9.05
N VAL A 240 3.58 -17.25 8.98
CA VAL A 240 4.29 -17.60 7.74
C VAL A 240 4.14 -19.09 7.41
N ASN A 241 4.08 -19.95 8.42
CA ASN A 241 3.90 -21.40 8.22
C ASN A 241 2.48 -21.77 7.74
N GLU A 242 1.44 -21.03 8.14
CA GLU A 242 0.07 -21.28 7.68
C GLU A 242 -0.20 -20.80 6.25
N ARG A 243 0.62 -19.89 5.70
CA ARG A 243 0.46 -19.33 4.35
C ARG A 243 1.20 -20.13 3.26
N GLY A 244 2.08 -21.05 3.63
CA GLY A 244 2.88 -21.87 2.73
C GLY A 244 2.19 -23.15 2.22
N LEU A 245 0.93 -23.41 2.59
CA LEU A 245 0.22 -24.66 2.30
C LEU A 245 -1.11 -24.48 1.55
N SER A 246 -1.23 -23.43 0.70
CA SER A 246 -2.40 -23.33 -0.20
C SER A 246 -2.02 -22.81 -1.56
#